data_0510c3766aca580389df0195b04546a6
#
_entry.id   0510c3766aca580389df0195b04546a6
#
_cell.length_a   1.000
_cell.length_b   1.000
_cell.length_c   1.000
_cell.angle_alpha   90.00
_cell.angle_beta   90.00
_cell.angle_gamma   90.00
#
_symmetry.space_group_name_H-M   'P 1'
#
loop_
_entity.id
_entity.type
_entity.pdbx_description
1 polymer ?
#
loop_
_entity_poly.entity_id
_entity_poly.type
_entity_poly.pdbx_seq_one_letter_code
_entity_poly.pdbx_strand_id
1 'polypeptide(L)'
;IPIFYFWFGLQPLENARSWEIFYWQLPVLIGGWATAMWHNGRQAYPIVNEGPAVLVSLRLFPIVVSSLIRPFGRPFKVTPKGSQSGVGNSRTEAIILGVLFVLTIGGFFYNINPDIRIIDNADFLLVGGLWAAINSLTLLVAILICFESPVQRQQERFPTSLRAKITANSDDDPLDMTIPDMSLGG
;
A
#
# COMPACT_ATOMS: atom_id res chain seq x y z
N ILE A 1 -12.58 6.58 5.27
CA ILE A 1 -13.26 7.84 5.66
C ILE A 1 -14.21 8.33 4.54
N PRO A 2 -13.84 8.47 3.24
CA PRO A 2 -14.76 8.99 2.22
C PRO A 2 -16.08 8.24 2.11
N ILE A 3 -16.07 6.90 2.23
CA ILE A 3 -17.28 6.08 2.16
C ILE A 3 -18.27 6.46 3.26
N PHE A 4 -17.83 6.52 4.53
CA PHE A 4 -18.70 6.88 5.64
C PHE A 4 -19.23 8.31 5.51
N TYR A 5 -18.42 9.20 4.98
CA TYR A 5 -18.82 10.58 4.73
C TYR A 5 -19.89 10.68 3.65
N PHE A 6 -19.69 10.08 2.48
CA PHE A 6 -20.62 10.21 1.35
C PHE A 6 -21.92 9.42 1.52
N TRP A 7 -21.89 8.27 2.20
CA TRP A 7 -23.06 7.41 2.34
C TRP A 7 -23.85 7.61 3.62
N PHE A 8 -23.22 8.15 4.66
CA PHE A 8 -23.84 8.32 5.98
C PHE A 8 -23.79 9.75 6.50
N GLY A 9 -23.17 10.68 5.77
CA GLY A 9 -23.00 12.07 6.21
C GLY A 9 -22.11 12.25 7.44
N LEU A 10 -21.33 11.22 7.82
CA LEU A 10 -20.49 11.27 9.00
C LEU A 10 -19.28 12.16 8.78
N GLN A 11 -19.32 13.33 9.38
CA GLN A 11 -18.20 14.29 9.31
C GLN A 11 -17.17 13.96 10.38
N PRO A 12 -15.87 13.91 10.04
CA PRO A 12 -14.81 13.67 11.04
C PRO A 12 -14.64 14.81 12.05
N LEU A 13 -15.06 16.02 11.69
CA LEU A 13 -14.98 17.21 12.52
C LEU A 13 -16.34 17.93 12.49
N GLU A 14 -17.12 17.81 13.56
CA GLU A 14 -18.35 18.58 13.75
C GLU A 14 -18.02 20.07 13.85
N ASN A 15 -18.80 20.91 13.17
CA ASN A 15 -18.67 22.36 13.18
C ASN A 15 -17.38 22.96 12.55
N ALA A 16 -16.51 22.16 11.94
CA ALA A 16 -15.37 22.70 11.21
C ALA A 16 -15.84 23.33 9.89
N ARG A 17 -15.22 24.42 9.49
CA ARG A 17 -15.40 24.98 8.15
C ARG A 17 -14.52 24.23 7.15
N SER A 18 -14.96 24.12 5.89
CA SER A 18 -14.23 23.42 4.85
C SER A 18 -12.79 23.91 4.67
N TRP A 19 -12.56 25.23 4.74
CA TRP A 19 -11.22 25.83 4.63
C TRP A 19 -10.32 25.49 5.83
N GLU A 20 -10.87 25.27 7.04
CA GLU A 20 -10.10 24.88 8.24
C GLU A 20 -9.52 23.48 8.06
N ILE A 21 -10.26 22.59 7.42
CA ILE A 21 -9.78 21.24 7.10
C ILE A 21 -8.57 21.32 6.17
N PHE A 22 -8.63 22.16 5.12
CA PHE A 22 -7.48 22.37 4.25
C PHE A 22 -6.30 23.01 4.99
N TYR A 23 -6.57 24.03 5.79
CA TYR A 23 -5.52 24.74 6.52
C TYR A 23 -4.72 23.82 7.45
N TRP A 24 -5.39 22.91 8.14
CA TRP A 24 -4.72 22.01 9.08
C TRP A 24 -4.22 20.71 8.43
N GLN A 25 -4.93 20.13 7.50
CA GLN A 25 -4.57 18.83 6.91
C GLN A 25 -3.58 18.93 5.76
N LEU A 26 -3.64 19.97 4.93
CA LEU A 26 -2.74 20.12 3.79
C LEU A 26 -1.26 20.22 4.19
N PRO A 27 -0.86 21.03 5.16
CA PRO A 27 0.54 21.06 5.62
C PRO A 27 1.02 19.71 6.15
N VAL A 28 0.17 18.99 6.90
CA VAL A 28 0.51 17.65 7.42
C VAL A 28 0.69 16.65 6.28
N LEU A 29 -0.18 16.67 5.29
CA LEU A 29 -0.10 15.80 4.11
C LEU A 29 1.19 16.09 3.32
N ILE A 30 1.43 17.36 2.98
CA ILE A 30 2.61 17.77 2.21
C ILE A 30 3.88 17.49 3.00
N GLY A 31 3.92 17.83 4.29
CA GLY A 31 5.07 17.56 5.16
C GLY A 31 5.36 16.06 5.29
N GLY A 32 4.33 15.24 5.46
CA GLY A 32 4.45 13.79 5.51
C GLY A 32 5.01 13.23 4.20
N TRP A 33 4.49 13.67 3.06
CA TRP A 33 4.98 13.25 1.75
C TRP A 33 6.40 13.71 1.48
N ALA A 34 6.74 14.97 1.81
CA ALA A 34 8.09 15.48 1.66
C ALA A 34 9.09 14.69 2.51
N THR A 35 8.74 14.38 3.76
CA THR A 35 9.56 13.56 4.66
C THR A 35 9.75 12.14 4.12
N ALA A 36 8.68 11.50 3.64
CA ALA A 36 8.75 10.18 3.03
C ALA A 36 9.65 10.17 1.79
N MET A 37 9.52 11.16 0.91
CA MET A 37 10.39 11.31 -0.27
C MET A 37 11.85 11.55 0.10
N TRP A 38 12.08 12.36 1.14
CA TRP A 38 13.45 12.62 1.63
C TRP A 38 14.11 11.36 2.17
N HIS A 39 13.43 10.61 3.05
CA HIS A 39 13.96 9.38 3.66
C HIS A 39 14.23 8.28 2.64
N ASN A 40 13.43 8.18 1.59
CA ASN A 40 13.58 7.16 0.55
C ASN A 40 14.45 7.63 -0.64
N GLY A 41 15.29 8.63 -0.46
CA GLY A 41 16.20 9.10 -1.50
C GLY A 41 15.50 9.56 -2.78
N ARG A 42 14.27 10.13 -2.66
CA ARG A 42 13.39 10.56 -3.77
C ARG A 42 12.87 9.43 -4.66
N GLN A 43 13.00 8.17 -4.24
CA GLN A 43 12.48 7.02 -4.98
C GLN A 43 11.05 6.65 -4.56
N ALA A 44 10.54 7.27 -3.51
CA ALA A 44 9.18 7.02 -3.01
C ALA A 44 8.20 8.05 -3.60
N TYR A 45 7.22 7.54 -4.34
CA TYR A 45 6.07 8.31 -4.78
C TYR A 45 4.92 8.09 -3.80
N PRO A 46 4.46 9.12 -3.06
CA PRO A 46 3.53 8.93 -1.94
C PRO A 46 2.33 8.05 -2.26
N ILE A 47 1.56 8.38 -3.30
CA ILE A 47 0.36 7.63 -3.69
C ILE A 47 0.69 6.19 -4.10
N VAL A 48 1.81 6.00 -4.81
CA VAL A 48 2.22 4.66 -5.28
C VAL A 48 2.65 3.78 -4.09
N ASN A 49 3.34 4.36 -3.12
CA ASN A 49 3.79 3.63 -1.93
C ASN A 49 2.66 3.32 -0.94
N GLU A 50 1.58 4.09 -0.96
CA GLU A 50 0.40 3.81 -0.14
C GLU A 50 -0.39 2.58 -0.63
N GLY A 51 -0.34 2.26 -1.93
CA GLY A 51 -1.02 1.10 -2.50
C GLY A 51 -0.61 -0.23 -1.83
N PRO A 52 0.69 -0.58 -1.76
CA PRO A 52 1.16 -1.76 -1.03
C PRO A 52 0.77 -1.74 0.45
N ALA A 53 0.82 -0.57 1.10
CA ALA A 53 0.45 -0.44 2.52
C ALA A 53 -1.02 -0.76 2.76
N VAL A 54 -1.92 -0.33 1.87
CA VAL A 54 -3.35 -0.67 1.91
C VAL A 54 -3.55 -2.18 1.75
N LEU A 55 -2.85 -2.82 0.81
CA LEU A 55 -2.95 -4.26 0.58
C LEU A 55 -2.46 -5.07 1.79
N VAL A 56 -1.32 -4.67 2.38
CA VAL A 56 -0.81 -5.29 3.60
C VAL A 56 -1.78 -5.10 4.76
N SER A 57 -2.34 -3.91 4.94
CA SER A 57 -3.32 -3.61 5.98
C SER A 57 -4.58 -4.47 5.83
N LEU A 58 -5.07 -4.66 4.60
CA LEU A 58 -6.22 -5.52 4.32
C LEU A 58 -5.95 -6.98 4.71
N ARG A 59 -4.75 -7.50 4.41
CA ARG A 59 -4.35 -8.86 4.77
C ARG A 59 -4.15 -9.04 6.28
N LEU A 60 -3.63 -8.02 6.95
CA LEU A 60 -3.40 -8.06 8.38
C LEU A 60 -4.68 -7.85 9.20
N PHE A 61 -5.70 -7.20 8.64
CA PHE A 61 -6.93 -6.86 9.34
C PHE A 61 -7.58 -8.07 10.09
N PRO A 62 -7.83 -9.23 9.44
CA PRO A 62 -8.41 -10.37 10.14
C PRO A 62 -7.49 -10.94 11.23
N ILE A 63 -6.18 -10.81 11.07
CA ILE A 63 -5.20 -11.25 12.08
C ILE A 63 -5.27 -10.33 13.28
N VAL A 64 -5.30 -9.02 13.07
CA VAL A 64 -5.41 -8.02 14.14
C VAL A 64 -6.71 -8.20 14.91
N VAL A 65 -7.85 -8.26 14.22
CA VAL A 65 -9.16 -8.47 14.86
C VAL A 65 -9.17 -9.76 15.68
N SER A 66 -8.65 -10.84 15.11
CA SER A 66 -8.62 -12.11 15.83
C SER A 66 -7.64 -12.12 17.01
N SER A 67 -6.57 -11.32 16.97
CA SER A 67 -5.64 -11.14 18.09
C SER A 67 -6.24 -10.30 19.21
N LEU A 68 -7.09 -9.33 18.88
CA LEU A 68 -7.85 -8.56 19.88
C LEU A 68 -8.86 -9.44 20.62
N ILE A 69 -9.52 -10.37 19.91
CA ILE A 69 -10.51 -11.28 20.53
C ILE A 69 -9.82 -12.40 21.33
N ARG A 70 -8.67 -12.91 20.85
CA ARG A 70 -7.92 -14.00 21.49
C ARG A 70 -6.43 -13.66 21.51
N PRO A 71 -5.96 -12.87 22.49
CA PRO A 71 -4.58 -12.37 22.53
C PRO A 71 -3.55 -13.46 22.87
N PHE A 72 -3.97 -14.59 23.49
CA PHE A 72 -3.09 -15.64 23.93
C PHE A 72 -3.40 -17.00 23.30
N GLY A 73 -2.40 -17.88 23.22
CA GLY A 73 -2.59 -19.29 22.85
C GLY A 73 -2.57 -19.59 21.36
N ARG A 74 -2.10 -18.69 20.50
CA ARG A 74 -1.90 -19.00 19.08
C ARG A 74 -0.54 -19.61 18.83
N PRO A 75 -0.46 -20.76 18.16
CA PRO A 75 0.82 -21.33 17.75
C PRO A 75 1.49 -20.38 16.72
N PHE A 76 2.79 -20.18 16.88
CA PHE A 76 3.61 -19.46 15.91
C PHE A 76 3.63 -20.25 14.59
N LYS A 77 3.07 -19.67 13.53
CA LYS A 77 3.09 -20.27 12.20
C LYS A 77 4.30 -19.77 11.44
N VAL A 78 5.25 -20.66 11.22
CA VAL A 78 6.44 -20.34 10.40
C VAL A 78 6.02 -20.16 8.94
N THR A 79 6.45 -19.06 8.34
CA THR A 79 6.23 -18.82 6.90
C THR A 79 7.06 -19.83 6.11
N PRO A 80 6.50 -20.65 5.23
CA PRO A 80 7.26 -21.57 4.42
C PRO A 80 8.26 -20.81 3.55
N LYS A 81 9.54 -21.16 3.67
CA LYS A 81 10.61 -20.64 2.82
C LYS A 81 10.71 -21.54 1.58
N GLY A 82 10.59 -20.98 0.40
CA GLY A 82 10.77 -21.71 -0.87
C GLY A 82 9.74 -21.38 -1.94
N SER A 83 9.87 -22.00 -3.08
CA SER A 83 9.04 -21.80 -4.28
C SER A 83 7.55 -22.14 -4.11
N GLN A 84 7.19 -22.74 -2.99
CA GLN A 84 5.81 -23.04 -2.61
C GLN A 84 5.12 -21.92 -1.81
N SER A 85 5.73 -20.76 -1.63
CA SER A 85 4.95 -19.57 -1.28
C SER A 85 4.02 -19.32 -2.47
N GLY A 86 2.90 -20.03 -2.46
CA GLY A 86 1.93 -20.00 -3.53
C GLY A 86 1.64 -18.57 -3.86
N VAL A 87 1.60 -18.26 -5.12
CA VAL A 87 1.00 -17.04 -5.66
C VAL A 87 -0.38 -16.97 -5.02
N GLY A 88 -0.43 -16.32 -3.86
CA GLY A 88 -1.68 -16.13 -3.13
C GLY A 88 -2.60 -15.44 -4.12
N ASN A 89 -3.68 -16.13 -4.45
CA ASN A 89 -4.66 -15.62 -5.38
C ASN A 89 -5.21 -14.30 -4.80
N SER A 90 -4.62 -13.17 -5.21
CA SER A 90 -4.99 -11.83 -4.75
C SER A 90 -6.35 -11.37 -5.30
N ARG A 91 -7.14 -12.32 -5.87
CA ARG A 91 -8.47 -12.01 -6.42
C ARG A 91 -9.45 -11.53 -5.35
N THR A 92 -9.41 -12.13 -4.17
CA THR A 92 -10.30 -11.71 -3.07
C THR A 92 -9.99 -10.29 -2.63
N GLU A 93 -8.71 -9.97 -2.46
CA GLU A 93 -8.26 -8.62 -2.14
C GLU A 93 -8.63 -7.64 -3.25
N ALA A 94 -8.42 -8.00 -4.51
CA ALA A 94 -8.81 -7.17 -5.65
C ALA A 94 -10.32 -6.89 -5.69
N ILE A 95 -11.17 -7.88 -5.38
CA ILE A 95 -12.62 -7.68 -5.31
C ILE A 95 -12.98 -6.73 -4.17
N ILE A 96 -12.43 -6.93 -2.97
CA ILE A 96 -12.70 -6.05 -1.82
C ILE A 96 -12.29 -4.62 -2.13
N LEU A 97 -11.07 -4.43 -2.67
CA LEU A 97 -10.56 -3.11 -3.06
C LEU A 97 -11.41 -2.48 -4.17
N GLY A 98 -11.86 -3.30 -5.14
CA GLY A 98 -12.75 -2.87 -6.20
C GLY A 98 -14.10 -2.37 -5.68
N VAL A 99 -14.70 -3.08 -4.71
CA VAL A 99 -15.93 -2.65 -4.05
C VAL A 99 -15.71 -1.34 -3.30
N LEU A 100 -14.62 -1.20 -2.55
CA LEU A 100 -14.30 0.05 -1.85
C LEU A 100 -14.08 1.21 -2.83
N PHE A 101 -13.44 0.96 -3.97
CA PHE A 101 -13.23 1.93 -5.03
C PHE A 101 -14.57 2.41 -5.62
N VAL A 102 -15.46 1.47 -5.98
CA VAL A 102 -16.78 1.78 -6.53
C VAL A 102 -17.64 2.54 -5.50
N LEU A 103 -17.62 2.14 -4.23
CA LEU A 103 -18.32 2.84 -3.16
C LEU A 103 -17.80 4.26 -2.95
N THR A 104 -16.48 4.48 -3.04
CA THR A 104 -15.89 5.81 -2.90
C THR A 104 -16.31 6.72 -4.03
N ILE A 105 -16.16 6.28 -5.27
CA ILE A 105 -16.52 7.06 -6.46
C ILE A 105 -18.03 7.22 -6.56
N GLY A 106 -18.80 6.15 -6.37
CA GLY A 106 -20.25 6.16 -6.43
C GLY A 106 -20.86 7.10 -5.39
N GLY A 107 -20.34 7.08 -4.16
CA GLY A 107 -20.77 8.01 -3.10
C GLY A 107 -20.51 9.47 -3.44
N PHE A 108 -19.37 9.78 -4.07
CA PHE A 108 -19.08 11.13 -4.54
C PHE A 108 -20.08 11.57 -5.63
N PHE A 109 -20.26 10.76 -6.68
CA PHE A 109 -21.18 11.09 -7.76
C PHE A 109 -22.65 11.17 -7.30
N TYR A 110 -23.05 10.34 -6.33
CA TYR A 110 -24.40 10.41 -5.73
C TYR A 110 -24.65 11.77 -5.09
N ASN A 111 -23.65 12.36 -4.42
CA ASN A 111 -23.78 13.65 -3.75
C ASN A 111 -23.63 14.87 -4.69
N ILE A 112 -23.25 14.68 -5.95
CA ILE A 112 -23.24 15.76 -6.95
C ILE A 112 -24.68 16.18 -7.32
N ASN A 113 -25.62 15.24 -7.31
CA ASN A 113 -27.00 15.53 -7.64
C ASN A 113 -27.72 16.25 -6.48
N PRO A 114 -28.17 17.50 -6.65
CA PRO A 114 -28.80 18.29 -5.59
C PRO A 114 -30.07 17.65 -5.00
N ASP A 115 -30.79 16.83 -5.80
CA ASP A 115 -32.10 16.30 -5.40
C ASP A 115 -31.99 15.09 -4.44
N ILE A 116 -30.84 14.40 -4.45
CA ILE A 116 -30.67 13.16 -3.70
C ILE A 116 -29.47 13.17 -2.75
N ARG A 117 -28.67 14.25 -2.75
CA ARG A 117 -27.45 14.36 -1.97
C ARG A 117 -27.71 14.23 -0.47
N ILE A 118 -26.80 13.58 0.22
CA ILE A 118 -26.77 13.46 1.69
C ILE A 118 -26.02 14.65 2.30
N ILE A 119 -25.07 15.22 1.55
CA ILE A 119 -24.22 16.33 1.98
C ILE A 119 -24.79 17.63 1.43
N ASP A 120 -25.37 18.46 2.31
CA ASP A 120 -26.01 19.71 1.91
C ASP A 120 -25.03 20.81 1.54
N ASN A 121 -23.86 20.85 2.17
CA ASN A 121 -22.90 21.91 1.97
C ASN A 121 -21.95 21.60 0.80
N ALA A 122 -22.01 22.43 -0.25
CA ALA A 122 -21.20 22.31 -1.46
C ALA A 122 -19.68 22.42 -1.18
N ASP A 123 -19.27 23.25 -0.22
CA ASP A 123 -17.85 23.42 0.14
C ASP A 123 -17.27 22.12 0.72
N PHE A 124 -18.05 21.41 1.53
CA PHE A 124 -17.66 20.12 2.06
C PHE A 124 -17.63 19.02 1.01
N LEU A 125 -18.47 19.11 -0.02
CA LEU A 125 -18.43 18.19 -1.15
C LEU A 125 -17.11 18.30 -1.93
N LEU A 126 -16.59 19.53 -2.09
CA LEU A 126 -15.31 19.76 -2.77
C LEU A 126 -14.15 19.16 -1.97
N VAL A 127 -14.09 19.40 -0.65
CA VAL A 127 -13.08 18.80 0.23
C VAL A 127 -13.17 17.27 0.21
N GLY A 128 -14.37 16.73 0.36
CA GLY A 128 -14.63 15.29 0.29
C GLY A 128 -14.22 14.70 -1.06
N GLY A 129 -14.47 15.44 -2.16
CA GLY A 129 -14.07 15.05 -3.52
C GLY A 129 -12.57 14.95 -3.70
N LEU A 130 -11.79 15.90 -3.15
CA LEU A 130 -10.33 15.83 -3.16
C LEU A 130 -9.82 14.56 -2.44
N TRP A 131 -10.34 14.32 -1.25
CA TRP A 131 -9.98 13.11 -0.49
C TRP A 131 -10.44 11.82 -1.17
N ALA A 132 -11.61 11.84 -1.82
CA ALA A 132 -12.07 10.71 -2.61
C ALA A 132 -11.16 10.45 -3.81
N ALA A 133 -10.66 11.48 -4.49
CA ALA A 133 -9.73 11.35 -5.60
C ALA A 133 -8.39 10.72 -5.15
N ILE A 134 -7.80 11.24 -4.07
CA ILE A 134 -6.55 10.67 -3.51
C ILE A 134 -6.76 9.21 -3.11
N ASN A 135 -7.84 8.92 -2.38
CA ASN A 135 -8.15 7.56 -1.93
C ASN A 135 -8.42 6.61 -3.10
N SER A 136 -9.12 7.08 -4.14
CA SER A 136 -9.40 6.29 -5.34
C SER A 136 -8.12 5.97 -6.12
N LEU A 137 -7.19 6.90 -6.24
CA LEU A 137 -5.89 6.65 -6.85
C LEU A 137 -5.09 5.61 -6.07
N THR A 138 -5.06 5.71 -4.74
CA THR A 138 -4.40 4.73 -3.87
C THR A 138 -5.03 3.34 -4.01
N LEU A 139 -6.37 3.25 -4.01
CA LEU A 139 -7.09 1.98 -4.21
C LEU A 139 -6.82 1.39 -5.59
N LEU A 140 -6.76 2.23 -6.63
CA LEU A 140 -6.45 1.79 -7.99
C LEU A 140 -5.04 1.18 -8.06
N VAL A 141 -4.04 1.83 -7.47
CA VAL A 141 -2.68 1.28 -7.38
C VAL A 141 -2.68 -0.06 -6.64
N ALA A 142 -3.38 -0.16 -5.51
CA ALA A 142 -3.49 -1.41 -4.75
C ALA A 142 -4.16 -2.53 -5.57
N ILE A 143 -5.19 -2.21 -6.36
CA ILE A 143 -5.85 -3.16 -7.28
C ILE A 143 -4.87 -3.62 -8.37
N LEU A 144 -4.12 -2.71 -8.98
CA LEU A 144 -3.14 -3.05 -10.01
C LEU A 144 -2.07 -4.02 -9.47
N ILE A 145 -1.59 -3.79 -8.24
CA ILE A 145 -0.63 -4.69 -7.57
C ILE A 145 -1.22 -6.10 -7.38
N CYS A 146 -2.53 -6.24 -7.17
CA CYS A 146 -3.16 -7.56 -7.05
C CYS A 146 -3.07 -8.39 -8.34
N PHE A 147 -2.92 -7.75 -9.50
CA PHE A 147 -2.78 -8.41 -10.79
C PHE A 147 -1.32 -8.55 -11.24
N GLU A 148 -0.39 -7.94 -10.50
CA GLU A 148 1.03 -8.09 -10.78
C GLU A 148 1.49 -9.52 -10.49
N SER A 149 2.09 -10.16 -11.50
CA SER A 149 2.67 -11.47 -11.32
C SER A 149 3.92 -11.36 -10.46
N PRO A 150 4.04 -12.16 -9.39
CA PRO A 150 5.25 -12.15 -8.60
C PRO A 150 6.45 -12.53 -9.48
N VAL A 151 7.47 -11.68 -9.46
CA VAL A 151 8.73 -11.99 -10.12
C VAL A 151 9.34 -13.18 -9.39
N GLN A 152 9.12 -14.38 -9.95
CA GLN A 152 9.78 -15.59 -9.47
C GLN A 152 11.22 -15.56 -9.99
N ARG A 153 12.15 -15.86 -9.11
CA ARG A 153 13.53 -16.10 -9.56
C ARG A 153 13.49 -17.25 -10.55
N GLN A 154 13.91 -16.99 -11.78
CA GLN A 154 13.91 -17.99 -12.86
C GLN A 154 14.91 -19.11 -12.61
N GLN A 155 15.86 -18.90 -11.69
CA GLN A 155 16.93 -19.87 -11.45
C GLN A 155 17.11 -20.11 -9.96
N GLU A 156 17.18 -21.38 -9.58
CA GLU A 156 17.56 -21.81 -8.24
C GLU A 156 19.02 -21.47 -7.97
N ARG A 157 19.30 -21.08 -6.72
CA ARG A 157 20.65 -20.91 -6.24
C ARG A 157 21.11 -22.20 -5.58
N PHE A 158 22.24 -22.69 -6.00
CA PHE A 158 22.86 -23.87 -5.42
C PHE A 158 23.90 -23.43 -4.38
N PRO A 159 23.88 -24.02 -3.16
CA PRO A 159 24.94 -23.75 -2.21
C PRO A 159 26.27 -24.21 -2.81
N THR A 160 27.26 -23.35 -2.76
CA THR A 160 28.60 -23.62 -3.27
C THR A 160 29.63 -23.09 -2.29
N SER A 161 30.83 -23.61 -2.35
CA SER A 161 31.97 -23.12 -1.57
C SER A 161 33.12 -22.67 -2.49
N LEU A 162 32.79 -22.10 -3.62
CA LEU A 162 33.80 -21.64 -4.58
C LEU A 162 34.56 -20.42 -4.03
N ARG A 163 35.87 -20.45 -4.19
CA ARG A 163 36.72 -19.30 -3.94
C ARG A 163 36.84 -18.47 -5.21
N ALA A 164 36.56 -17.19 -5.13
CA ALA A 164 36.76 -16.25 -6.23
C ALA A 164 37.76 -15.19 -5.84
N LYS A 165 38.56 -14.78 -6.80
CA LYS A 165 39.48 -13.65 -6.66
C LYS A 165 38.88 -12.49 -7.43
N ILE A 166 38.65 -11.38 -6.77
CA ILE A 166 38.16 -10.16 -7.40
C ILE A 166 39.25 -9.13 -7.39
N THR A 167 39.61 -8.63 -8.57
CA THR A 167 40.50 -7.49 -8.77
C THR A 167 39.69 -6.32 -9.30
N ALA A 168 39.79 -5.17 -8.64
CA ALA A 168 39.09 -3.96 -9.08
C ALA A 168 39.82 -3.29 -10.26
N ASN A 169 41.13 -3.29 -10.21
CA ASN A 169 42.02 -2.86 -11.30
C ASN A 169 43.14 -3.88 -11.49
N SER A 170 43.82 -3.84 -12.65
CA SER A 170 44.90 -4.77 -12.97
C SER A 170 46.13 -4.67 -12.03
N ASP A 171 46.24 -3.58 -11.28
CA ASP A 171 47.36 -3.31 -10.35
C ASP A 171 47.02 -3.53 -8.89
N ASP A 172 45.78 -3.88 -8.57
CA ASP A 172 45.31 -4.14 -7.19
C ASP A 172 45.55 -5.60 -6.77
N ASP A 173 45.90 -5.82 -5.52
CA ASP A 173 45.98 -7.14 -4.96
C ASP A 173 44.62 -7.83 -4.99
N PRO A 174 44.51 -9.07 -5.48
CA PRO A 174 43.24 -9.79 -5.57
C PRO A 174 42.67 -10.08 -4.21
N LEU A 175 41.38 -9.67 -4.02
CA LEU A 175 40.61 -9.97 -2.80
C LEU A 175 40.05 -11.39 -2.88
N ASP A 176 40.43 -12.27 -1.97
CA ASP A 176 39.93 -13.61 -1.87
C ASP A 176 38.52 -13.58 -1.23
N MET A 177 37.48 -14.02 -1.96
CA MET A 177 36.11 -14.13 -1.48
C MET A 177 35.61 -15.55 -1.63
N THR A 178 34.73 -15.94 -0.69
CA THR A 178 34.01 -17.20 -0.79
C THR A 178 32.60 -16.91 -1.30
N ILE A 179 32.17 -17.56 -2.36
CA ILE A 179 30.83 -17.47 -2.92
C ILE A 179 30.00 -18.56 -2.27
N PRO A 180 29.03 -18.21 -1.39
CA PRO A 180 28.21 -19.19 -0.66
C PRO A 180 27.10 -19.82 -1.51
N ASP A 181 26.65 -19.13 -2.53
CA ASP A 181 25.61 -19.63 -3.44
C ASP A 181 25.83 -19.13 -4.87
N MET A 182 25.38 -19.88 -5.84
CA MET A 182 25.48 -19.55 -7.27
C MET A 182 24.21 -19.93 -8.01
N SER A 183 23.79 -19.13 -8.97
CA SER A 183 22.68 -19.46 -9.90
C SER A 183 23.24 -19.75 -11.30
N LEU A 184 22.49 -20.53 -12.11
CA LEU A 184 22.87 -20.85 -13.49
C LEU A 184 22.92 -19.62 -14.44
N GLY A 185 22.45 -18.46 -13.99
CA GLY A 185 22.45 -17.20 -14.77
C GLY A 185 23.49 -16.17 -14.33
N GLY A 186 24.41 -16.52 -13.44
CA GLY A 186 25.46 -15.65 -12.94
C GLY A 186 25.11 -14.90 -11.66
#